data_d28cf18fd85d70c869218b14c0b2ff40
#
_entry.id   d28cf18fd85d70c869218b14c0b2ff40
#
_cell.length_a   1.000
_cell.length_b   1.000
_cell.length_c   1.000
_cell.angle_alpha   90.00
_cell.angle_beta   90.00
_cell.angle_gamma   90.00
#
_symmetry.space_group_name_H-M   'P 1'
#
loop_
_entity.id
_entity.type
_entity.pdbx_description
1 polymer ?
#
loop_
_entity_poly.entity_id
_entity_poly.type
_entity_poly.pdbx_seq_one_letter_code
_entity_poly.pdbx_strand_id
1 'polypeptide(L)'
;MTMYERLMTLPIFKGVGTEQLSLFLEKTHLDFDNYEAGAVIQPLLEDCNGLKCVLTGRTEMVYTLSGGESRLVAEYGPGKVLGMERLFGMDTRPRHEVRALEPCGTMSFSKEQYMSLLRSNHICLINYLNYLNYHCQRIEVSMESLYSRSVAGTLAVIVSLMTDRDCRRIVLEGMDRLWATGPENAQADYDRQVDGLVDAGYVKFGNEGEIIIESRQSLLDYAESLQEQNR
;
A
#
# COMPACT_ATOMS: atom_id res chain seq x y z
N MET A 1 20.38 14.87 4.11
CA MET A 1 19.92 14.30 2.80
C MET A 1 19.42 15.47 1.96
N THR A 2 20.00 15.71 0.82
CA THR A 2 19.57 16.74 -0.13
C THR A 2 18.26 16.33 -0.80
N MET A 3 17.57 17.27 -1.46
CA MET A 3 16.37 16.96 -2.25
C MET A 3 16.66 15.90 -3.33
N TYR A 4 17.80 16.01 -4.02
CA TYR A 4 18.25 15.04 -5.01
C TYR A 4 18.40 13.62 -4.44
N GLU A 5 19.06 13.49 -3.31
CA GLU A 5 19.21 12.19 -2.65
C GLU A 5 17.86 11.56 -2.29
N ARG A 6 16.89 12.38 -1.88
CA ARG A 6 15.51 11.92 -1.62
C ARG A 6 14.81 11.44 -2.87
N LEU A 7 14.92 12.21 -3.97
CA LEU A 7 14.30 11.83 -5.24
C LEU A 7 14.87 10.52 -5.79
N MET A 8 16.18 10.31 -5.65
CA MET A 8 16.85 9.07 -6.08
C MET A 8 16.40 7.83 -5.30
N THR A 9 15.82 8.01 -4.10
CA THR A 9 15.25 6.88 -3.34
C THR A 9 13.84 6.49 -3.80
N LEU A 10 13.16 7.35 -4.55
CA LEU A 10 11.80 7.07 -5.03
C LEU A 10 11.82 5.91 -6.05
N PRO A 11 10.87 4.98 -5.95
CA PRO A 11 10.79 3.82 -6.85
C PRO A 11 10.82 4.20 -8.33
N ILE A 12 10.20 5.31 -8.70
CA ILE A 12 10.11 5.82 -10.08
C ILE A 12 11.46 6.27 -10.65
N PHE A 13 12.42 6.69 -9.81
CA PHE A 13 13.75 7.17 -10.21
C PHE A 13 14.87 6.17 -9.90
N LYS A 14 14.55 4.98 -9.39
CA LYS A 14 15.56 3.97 -9.04
C LYS A 14 16.42 3.61 -10.25
N GLY A 15 17.74 3.81 -10.14
CA GLY A 15 18.71 3.53 -11.20
C GLY A 15 18.83 4.62 -12.28
N VAL A 16 18.10 5.73 -12.15
CA VAL A 16 18.26 6.90 -13.03
C VAL A 16 19.55 7.63 -12.66
N GLY A 17 20.35 8.01 -13.66
CA GLY A 17 21.56 8.80 -13.44
C GLY A 17 21.26 10.22 -12.95
N THR A 18 22.13 10.78 -12.11
CA THR A 18 21.97 12.12 -11.52
C THR A 18 21.81 13.20 -12.59
N GLU A 19 22.57 13.14 -13.68
CA GLU A 19 22.48 14.08 -14.79
C GLU A 19 21.12 14.02 -15.50
N GLN A 20 20.58 12.82 -15.73
CA GLN A 20 19.27 12.64 -16.35
C GLN A 20 18.15 13.16 -15.46
N LEU A 21 18.25 12.93 -14.14
CA LEU A 21 17.30 13.46 -13.16
C LEU A 21 17.36 14.98 -13.12
N SER A 22 18.56 15.59 -13.14
CA SER A 22 18.73 17.05 -13.19
C SER A 22 18.06 17.66 -14.42
N LEU A 23 18.30 17.09 -15.60
CA LEU A 23 17.69 17.55 -16.84
C LEU A 23 16.15 17.46 -16.84
N PHE A 24 15.60 16.43 -16.18
CA PHE A 24 14.15 16.32 -16.00
C PHE A 24 13.62 17.40 -15.07
N LEU A 25 14.26 17.60 -13.93
CA LEU A 25 13.83 18.59 -12.92
C LEU A 25 13.91 20.03 -13.46
N GLU A 26 14.93 20.37 -14.25
CA GLU A 26 15.07 21.70 -14.89
C GLU A 26 13.93 21.99 -15.88
N LYS A 27 13.37 20.97 -16.52
CA LYS A 27 12.32 21.11 -17.53
C LYS A 27 10.91 20.87 -17.00
N THR A 28 10.79 20.47 -15.74
CA THR A 28 9.53 20.05 -15.14
C THR A 28 9.15 20.98 -14.00
N HIS A 29 7.96 21.58 -14.08
CA HIS A 29 7.41 22.29 -12.94
C HIS A 29 6.93 21.26 -11.91
N LEU A 30 7.50 21.33 -10.70
CA LEU A 30 7.14 20.47 -9.58
C LEU A 30 6.37 21.31 -8.57
N ASP A 31 5.25 20.77 -8.11
CA ASP A 31 4.48 21.37 -7.02
C ASP A 31 4.93 20.77 -5.69
N PHE A 32 5.10 21.61 -4.68
CA PHE A 32 5.46 21.22 -3.33
C PHE A 32 4.38 21.67 -2.36
N ASP A 33 3.78 20.70 -1.67
CA ASP A 33 2.72 20.94 -0.70
C ASP A 33 3.17 20.49 0.68
N ASN A 34 2.68 21.21 1.70
CA ASN A 34 2.82 20.82 3.10
C ASN A 34 1.44 20.54 3.70
N TYR A 35 1.35 19.48 4.46
CA TYR A 35 0.13 19.01 5.11
C TYR A 35 0.36 18.93 6.61
N GLU A 36 -0.56 19.50 7.38
CA GLU A 36 -0.59 19.32 8.82
C GLU A 36 -1.08 17.90 9.20
N ALA A 37 -0.78 17.48 10.42
CA ALA A 37 -1.29 16.22 10.94
C ALA A 37 -2.82 16.14 10.82
N GLY A 38 -3.33 15.00 10.34
CA GLY A 38 -4.75 14.76 10.07
C GLY A 38 -5.27 15.28 8.73
N ALA A 39 -4.48 16.07 7.98
CA ALA A 39 -4.90 16.58 6.68
C ALA A 39 -4.98 15.46 5.63
N VAL A 40 -5.98 15.55 4.75
CA VAL A 40 -6.14 14.64 3.61
C VAL A 40 -5.16 15.02 2.51
N ILE A 41 -4.28 14.09 2.15
CA ILE A 41 -3.29 14.24 1.08
C ILE A 41 -3.87 13.77 -0.26
N GLN A 42 -4.62 12.66 -0.24
CA GLN A 42 -5.31 12.09 -1.38
C GLN A 42 -6.71 11.66 -0.97
N PRO A 43 -7.75 12.34 -1.46
CA PRO A 43 -9.13 11.98 -1.15
C PRO A 43 -9.55 10.64 -1.78
N LEU A 44 -10.52 9.99 -1.14
CA LEU A 44 -11.19 8.81 -1.68
C LEU A 44 -11.98 9.19 -2.94
N LEU A 45 -11.86 8.38 -4.00
CA LEU A 45 -12.61 8.49 -5.26
C LEU A 45 -12.45 9.82 -6.03
N GLU A 46 -11.42 10.60 -5.75
CA GLU A 46 -11.03 11.74 -6.57
C GLU A 46 -10.11 11.29 -7.72
N ASP A 47 -10.30 11.88 -8.91
CA ASP A 47 -9.52 11.48 -10.09
C ASP A 47 -8.02 11.74 -9.90
N CYS A 48 -7.22 10.71 -10.18
CA CYS A 48 -5.77 10.77 -10.13
C CYS A 48 -5.21 11.47 -11.39
N ASN A 49 -4.85 12.73 -11.25
CA ASN A 49 -4.33 13.56 -12.35
C ASN A 49 -2.81 13.72 -12.34
N GLY A 50 -2.12 13.02 -11.46
CA GLY A 50 -0.66 13.08 -11.33
C GLY A 50 -0.14 12.11 -10.28
N LEU A 51 1.17 12.14 -10.09
CA LEU A 51 1.83 11.41 -8.99
C LEU A 51 2.17 12.36 -7.86
N LYS A 52 1.99 11.92 -6.63
CA LYS A 52 2.39 12.65 -5.43
C LYS A 52 3.37 11.79 -4.63
N CYS A 53 4.54 12.34 -4.34
CA CYS A 53 5.62 11.67 -3.63
C CYS A 53 5.73 12.22 -2.21
N VAL A 54 5.65 11.37 -1.21
CA VAL A 54 5.88 11.75 0.19
C VAL A 54 7.38 11.91 0.42
N LEU A 55 7.82 13.13 0.71
CA LEU A 55 9.23 13.47 0.93
C LEU A 55 9.61 13.47 2.42
N THR A 56 8.67 13.89 3.27
CA THR A 56 8.86 13.96 4.72
C THR A 56 7.57 13.61 5.44
N GLY A 57 7.68 13.17 6.69
CA GLY A 57 6.55 12.79 7.53
C GLY A 57 6.07 11.37 7.28
N ARG A 58 5.03 10.96 8.03
CA ARG A 58 4.36 9.66 7.91
C ARG A 58 2.92 9.85 7.48
N THR A 59 2.45 8.93 6.66
CA THR A 59 1.09 8.93 6.12
C THR A 59 0.40 7.62 6.45
N GLU A 60 -0.92 7.64 6.49
CA GLU A 60 -1.77 6.45 6.51
C GLU A 60 -2.60 6.36 5.24
N MET A 61 -2.72 5.15 4.73
CA MET A 61 -3.67 4.76 3.68
C MET A 61 -4.82 4.01 4.32
N VAL A 62 -6.05 4.50 4.13
CA VAL A 62 -7.26 3.92 4.72
C VAL A 62 -8.12 3.31 3.62
N TYR A 63 -8.25 1.99 3.65
CA TYR A 63 -9.16 1.22 2.81
C TYR A 63 -10.39 0.85 3.61
N THR A 64 -11.57 1.18 3.09
CA THR A 64 -12.84 0.69 3.62
C THR A 64 -13.16 -0.64 2.97
N LEU A 65 -13.28 -1.69 3.78
CA LEU A 65 -13.62 -3.03 3.36
C LEU A 65 -15.15 -3.20 3.27
N SER A 66 -15.58 -4.39 2.92
CA SER A 66 -16.98 -4.71 2.68
C SER A 66 -17.95 -4.14 3.73
N GLY A 67 -19.01 -3.47 3.29
CA GLY A 67 -20.07 -2.94 4.16
C GLY A 67 -19.76 -1.63 4.89
N GLY A 68 -18.53 -1.11 4.80
CA GLY A 68 -18.13 0.15 5.46
C GLY A 68 -17.78 0.04 6.95
N GLU A 69 -17.92 -1.15 7.53
CA GLU A 69 -17.69 -1.39 8.97
C GLU A 69 -16.27 -1.87 9.29
N SER A 70 -15.57 -2.42 8.30
CA SER A 70 -14.20 -2.90 8.44
C SER A 70 -13.25 -2.04 7.64
N ARG A 71 -12.06 -1.79 8.19
CA ARG A 71 -11.03 -0.97 7.55
C ARG A 71 -9.67 -1.63 7.63
N LEU A 72 -8.87 -1.40 6.61
CA LEU A 72 -7.42 -1.62 6.64
C LEU A 72 -6.73 -0.26 6.64
N VAL A 73 -5.89 -0.03 7.62
CA VAL A 73 -5.05 1.16 7.74
C VAL A 73 -3.60 0.74 7.59
N ALA A 74 -2.92 1.29 6.58
CA ALA A 74 -1.53 1.00 6.27
C ALA A 74 -0.66 2.24 6.43
N GLU A 75 0.38 2.19 7.27
CA GLU A 75 1.28 3.31 7.51
C GLU A 75 2.49 3.27 6.57
N TYR A 76 2.81 4.43 6.01
CA TYR A 76 3.97 4.65 5.13
C TYR A 76 4.81 5.83 5.58
N GLY A 77 6.09 5.78 5.23
CA GLY A 77 7.03 6.87 5.45
C GLY A 77 7.44 7.61 4.17
N PRO A 78 8.47 8.44 4.27
CA PRO A 78 9.07 9.07 3.10
C PRO A 78 9.50 8.06 2.05
N GLY A 79 9.31 8.40 0.78
CA GLY A 79 9.56 7.53 -0.36
C GLY A 79 8.29 6.91 -0.96
N LYS A 80 7.14 6.98 -0.27
CA LYS A 80 5.87 6.53 -0.83
C LYS A 80 5.46 7.40 -2.01
N VAL A 81 5.12 6.76 -3.12
CA VAL A 81 4.54 7.40 -4.31
C VAL A 81 3.07 7.02 -4.39
N LEU A 82 2.21 8.03 -4.43
CA LEU A 82 0.76 7.89 -4.53
C LEU A 82 0.32 8.05 -5.99
N GLY A 83 -0.67 7.28 -6.40
CA GLY A 83 -1.30 7.40 -7.71
C GLY A 83 -0.71 6.52 -8.81
N MET A 84 0.39 5.78 -8.58
CA MET A 84 1.03 4.98 -9.62
C MET A 84 0.09 3.96 -10.26
N GLU A 85 -0.75 3.29 -9.46
CA GLU A 85 -1.69 2.27 -9.90
C GLU A 85 -2.97 2.84 -10.54
N ARG A 86 -3.21 4.15 -10.38
CA ARG A 86 -4.42 4.85 -10.83
C ARG A 86 -4.18 5.95 -11.85
N LEU A 87 -2.93 6.22 -12.20
CA LEU A 87 -2.60 7.29 -13.14
C LEU A 87 -3.12 7.02 -14.56
N PHE A 88 -3.15 5.75 -14.94
CA PHE A 88 -3.62 5.28 -16.25
C PHE A 88 -4.73 4.24 -16.06
N GLY A 89 -5.43 3.95 -17.15
CA GLY A 89 -6.52 3.00 -17.15
C GLY A 89 -7.90 3.66 -17.23
N MET A 90 -8.95 2.85 -17.10
CA MET A 90 -10.34 3.29 -17.25
C MET A 90 -10.92 3.89 -15.98
N ASP A 91 -10.45 3.46 -14.80
CA ASP A 91 -10.85 4.01 -13.49
C ASP A 91 -9.61 4.56 -12.78
N THR A 92 -9.49 5.89 -12.80
CA THR A 92 -8.36 6.62 -12.21
C THR A 92 -8.61 7.02 -10.75
N ARG A 93 -9.75 6.62 -10.17
CA ARG A 93 -10.14 7.01 -8.81
C ARG A 93 -9.60 6.01 -7.78
N PRO A 94 -8.74 6.45 -6.85
CA PRO A 94 -8.26 5.60 -5.77
C PRO A 94 -9.42 5.15 -4.87
N ARG A 95 -9.38 3.90 -4.43
CA ARG A 95 -10.36 3.32 -3.50
C ARG A 95 -9.88 3.34 -2.05
N HIS A 96 -8.96 4.24 -1.76
CA HIS A 96 -8.43 4.52 -0.44
C HIS A 96 -8.24 6.02 -0.27
N GLU A 97 -8.27 6.48 0.97
CA GLU A 97 -7.89 7.84 1.34
C GLU A 97 -6.48 7.81 1.91
N VAL A 98 -5.71 8.88 1.69
CA VAL A 98 -4.40 9.05 2.31
C VAL A 98 -4.42 10.30 3.18
N ARG A 99 -4.01 10.15 4.47
CA ARG A 99 -3.90 11.23 5.45
C ARG A 99 -2.49 11.37 5.98
N ALA A 100 -2.16 12.56 6.41
CA ALA A 100 -0.94 12.84 7.15
C ALA A 100 -1.10 12.42 8.62
N LEU A 101 -0.21 11.56 9.14
CA LEU A 101 -0.16 11.21 10.57
C LEU A 101 0.61 12.26 11.38
N GLU A 102 1.50 12.98 10.74
CA GLU A 102 2.30 14.06 11.27
C GLU A 102 2.54 15.09 10.15
N PRO A 103 3.14 16.28 10.39
CA PRO A 103 3.43 17.20 9.32
C PRO A 103 4.20 16.57 8.17
N CYS A 104 3.60 16.57 6.97
CA CYS A 104 4.12 15.93 5.77
C CYS A 104 4.43 16.93 4.67
N GLY A 105 5.59 16.76 4.04
CA GLY A 105 5.94 17.46 2.79
C GLY A 105 5.81 16.49 1.61
N THR A 106 5.17 16.94 0.54
CA THR A 106 5.03 16.18 -0.69
C THR A 106 5.56 16.95 -1.89
N MET A 107 5.89 16.22 -2.94
CA MET A 107 6.19 16.73 -4.27
C MET A 107 5.25 16.05 -5.26
N SER A 108 4.67 16.82 -6.15
CA SER A 108 3.78 16.30 -7.18
C SER A 108 4.17 16.78 -8.59
N PHE A 109 3.78 15.98 -9.56
CA PHE A 109 3.87 16.31 -10.97
C PHE A 109 2.72 15.66 -11.75
N SER A 110 2.29 16.35 -12.80
CA SER A 110 1.09 15.96 -13.55
C SER A 110 1.30 14.67 -14.35
N LYS A 111 0.19 14.09 -14.79
CA LYS A 111 0.18 12.93 -15.69
C LYS A 111 0.96 13.21 -16.99
N GLU A 112 0.83 14.41 -17.55
CA GLU A 112 1.53 14.82 -18.78
C GLU A 112 3.04 14.89 -18.56
N GLN A 113 3.48 15.43 -17.42
CA GLN A 113 4.88 15.50 -17.04
C GLN A 113 5.46 14.09 -16.84
N TYR A 114 4.71 13.20 -16.16
CA TYR A 114 5.14 11.81 -16.01
C TYR A 114 5.19 11.06 -17.34
N MET A 115 4.21 11.26 -18.20
CA MET A 115 4.23 10.74 -19.58
C MET A 115 5.46 11.19 -20.36
N SER A 116 5.82 12.46 -20.23
CA SER A 116 7.04 13.00 -20.86
C SER A 116 8.30 12.32 -20.31
N LEU A 117 8.37 12.11 -19.00
CA LEU A 117 9.46 11.37 -18.35
C LEU A 117 9.56 9.93 -18.88
N LEU A 118 8.46 9.20 -18.92
CA LEU A 118 8.43 7.80 -19.40
C LEU A 118 8.88 7.69 -20.88
N ARG A 119 8.55 8.68 -21.71
CA ARG A 119 8.98 8.73 -23.12
C ARG A 119 10.46 9.04 -23.29
N SER A 120 11.02 9.86 -22.42
CA SER A 120 12.40 10.34 -22.51
C SER A 120 13.40 9.47 -21.74
N ASN A 121 12.94 8.66 -20.78
CA ASN A 121 13.82 7.86 -19.92
C ASN A 121 13.31 6.42 -19.80
N HIS A 122 14.02 5.48 -20.44
CA HIS A 122 13.67 4.07 -20.44
C HIS A 122 13.76 3.43 -19.05
N ILE A 123 14.64 3.91 -18.16
CA ILE A 123 14.74 3.38 -16.80
C ILE A 123 13.46 3.68 -16.03
N CYS A 124 12.95 4.91 -16.12
CA CYS A 124 11.66 5.28 -15.51
C CYS A 124 10.51 4.45 -16.10
N LEU A 125 10.50 4.22 -17.41
CA LEU A 125 9.49 3.37 -18.04
C LEU A 125 9.54 1.93 -17.50
N ILE A 126 10.73 1.34 -17.42
CA ILE A 126 10.91 -0.02 -16.88
C ILE A 126 10.52 -0.07 -15.39
N ASN A 127 10.88 0.93 -14.61
CA ASN A 127 10.46 1.01 -13.19
C ASN A 127 8.93 1.02 -13.06
N TYR A 128 8.24 1.78 -13.91
CA TYR A 128 6.78 1.82 -13.92
C TYR A 128 6.17 0.48 -14.36
N LEU A 129 6.68 -0.14 -15.41
CA LEU A 129 6.22 -1.46 -15.86
C LEU A 129 6.47 -2.54 -14.79
N ASN A 130 7.63 -2.53 -14.13
CA ASN A 130 7.93 -3.45 -13.05
C ASN A 130 6.98 -3.25 -11.86
N TYR A 131 6.63 -2.01 -11.52
CA TYR A 131 5.64 -1.71 -10.50
C TYR A 131 4.28 -2.32 -10.85
N LEU A 132 3.77 -2.08 -12.06
CA LEU A 132 2.48 -2.62 -12.50
C LEU A 132 2.49 -4.16 -12.56
N ASN A 133 3.55 -4.76 -13.11
CA ASN A 133 3.68 -6.22 -13.17
C ASN A 133 3.74 -6.85 -11.78
N TYR A 134 4.43 -6.23 -10.83
CA TYR A 134 4.44 -6.69 -9.45
C TYR A 134 3.03 -6.73 -8.85
N HIS A 135 2.20 -5.71 -9.11
CA HIS A 135 0.81 -5.71 -8.66
C HIS A 135 -0.03 -6.80 -9.31
N CYS A 136 0.14 -7.05 -10.63
CA CYS A 136 -0.53 -8.14 -11.33
C CYS A 136 -0.14 -9.51 -10.76
N GLN A 137 1.16 -9.77 -10.58
CA GLN A 137 1.66 -11.04 -10.02
C GLN A 137 1.13 -11.29 -8.60
N ARG A 138 0.99 -10.24 -7.79
CA ARG A 138 0.40 -10.36 -6.46
C ARG A 138 -1.05 -10.82 -6.49
N ILE A 139 -1.83 -10.38 -7.47
CA ILE A 139 -3.23 -10.82 -7.64
C ILE A 139 -3.26 -12.33 -7.91
N GLU A 140 -2.40 -12.84 -8.79
CA GLU A 140 -2.33 -14.28 -9.10
C GLU A 140 -2.02 -15.11 -7.85
N VAL A 141 -0.96 -14.77 -7.13
CA VAL A 141 -0.56 -15.47 -5.89
C VAL A 141 -1.66 -15.38 -4.82
N SER A 142 -2.31 -14.22 -4.69
CA SER A 142 -3.39 -14.02 -3.72
C SER A 142 -4.63 -14.84 -4.05
N MET A 143 -4.95 -15.04 -5.33
CA MET A 143 -6.06 -15.92 -5.72
C MET A 143 -5.81 -17.36 -5.32
N GLU A 144 -4.60 -17.88 -5.44
CA GLU A 144 -4.24 -19.22 -4.96
C GLU A 144 -4.44 -19.34 -3.44
N SER A 145 -4.08 -18.31 -2.68
CA SER A 145 -4.20 -18.28 -1.20
C SER A 145 -5.65 -18.27 -0.70
N LEU A 146 -6.60 -17.78 -1.49
CA LEU A 146 -8.03 -17.80 -1.13
C LEU A 146 -8.60 -19.23 -0.99
N TYR A 147 -7.98 -20.23 -1.61
CA TYR A 147 -8.41 -21.62 -1.47
C TYR A 147 -8.10 -22.23 -0.10
N SER A 148 -7.20 -21.65 0.69
CA SER A 148 -6.79 -22.19 1.99
C SER A 148 -7.87 -22.15 3.06
N ARG A 149 -8.90 -21.30 2.90
CA ARG A 149 -10.01 -21.07 3.85
C ARG A 149 -9.57 -20.78 5.30
N SER A 150 -8.28 -20.47 5.52
CA SER A 150 -7.76 -20.10 6.84
C SER A 150 -7.85 -18.61 7.05
N VAL A 151 -7.94 -18.19 8.33
CA VAL A 151 -7.88 -16.77 8.69
C VAL A 151 -6.54 -16.18 8.25
N ALA A 152 -5.43 -16.89 8.49
CA ALA A 152 -4.09 -16.46 8.06
C ALA A 152 -4.03 -16.25 6.54
N GLY A 153 -4.56 -17.17 5.74
CA GLY A 153 -4.61 -17.04 4.29
C GLY A 153 -5.43 -15.84 3.85
N THR A 154 -6.60 -15.61 4.46
CA THR A 154 -7.44 -14.46 4.14
C THR A 154 -6.77 -13.13 4.51
N LEU A 155 -6.17 -13.03 5.70
CA LEU A 155 -5.41 -11.85 6.11
C LEU A 155 -4.22 -11.60 5.18
N ALA A 156 -3.50 -12.65 4.79
CA ALA A 156 -2.39 -12.56 3.84
C ALA A 156 -2.83 -12.02 2.49
N VAL A 157 -3.98 -12.45 1.97
CA VAL A 157 -4.57 -11.94 0.72
C VAL A 157 -4.90 -10.45 0.84
N ILE A 158 -5.63 -10.05 1.89
CA ILE A 158 -6.01 -8.65 2.11
C ILE A 158 -4.74 -7.79 2.19
N VAL A 159 -3.79 -8.18 3.02
CA VAL A 159 -2.53 -7.46 3.22
C VAL A 159 -1.70 -7.43 1.94
N SER A 160 -1.61 -8.54 1.23
CA SER A 160 -0.87 -8.62 -0.03
C SER A 160 -1.43 -7.69 -1.08
N LEU A 161 -2.75 -7.63 -1.25
CA LEU A 161 -3.39 -6.84 -2.30
C LEU A 161 -3.48 -5.36 -1.98
N MET A 162 -3.65 -5.00 -0.71
CA MET A 162 -3.94 -3.62 -0.28
C MET A 162 -2.72 -2.86 0.24
N THR A 163 -1.57 -3.54 0.44
CA THR A 163 -0.37 -2.88 0.98
C THR A 163 0.85 -3.17 0.12
N ASP A 164 1.84 -2.26 0.12
CA ASP A 164 3.10 -2.42 -0.57
C ASP A 164 4.23 -2.90 0.36
N ARG A 165 5.38 -3.23 -0.22
CA ARG A 165 6.55 -3.74 0.54
C ARG A 165 7.14 -2.74 1.51
N ASP A 166 6.94 -1.45 1.27
CA ASP A 166 7.40 -0.33 2.10
C ASP A 166 6.42 0.03 3.22
N CYS A 167 5.32 -0.73 3.36
CA CYS A 167 4.37 -0.58 4.47
C CYS A 167 5.06 -0.90 5.80
N ARG A 168 4.93 0.01 6.76
CA ARG A 168 5.59 -0.08 8.08
C ARG A 168 4.74 -0.77 9.13
N ARG A 169 3.45 -0.55 9.09
CA ARG A 169 2.47 -1.07 10.04
C ARG A 169 1.13 -1.22 9.36
N ILE A 170 0.40 -2.26 9.71
CA ILE A 170 -0.93 -2.52 9.19
C ILE A 170 -1.87 -2.71 10.38
N VAL A 171 -3.00 -2.03 10.36
CA VAL A 171 -4.08 -2.18 11.33
C VAL A 171 -5.34 -2.59 10.60
N LEU A 172 -5.97 -3.65 11.08
CA LEU A 172 -7.24 -4.16 10.56
C LEU A 172 -8.30 -3.97 11.64
N GLU A 173 -9.28 -3.12 11.35
CA GLU A 173 -10.38 -2.79 12.25
C GLU A 173 -11.67 -3.50 11.81
N GLY A 174 -12.47 -3.95 12.77
CA GLY A 174 -13.78 -4.57 12.52
C GLY A 174 -13.72 -5.89 11.75
N MET A 175 -12.63 -6.63 11.84
CA MET A 175 -12.46 -7.89 11.10
C MET A 175 -13.36 -9.02 11.62
N ASP A 176 -13.68 -9.01 12.90
CA ASP A 176 -14.65 -9.90 13.55
C ASP A 176 -16.01 -9.88 12.83
N ARG A 177 -16.45 -8.72 12.40
CA ARG A 177 -17.72 -8.52 11.68
C ARG A 177 -17.73 -9.15 10.29
N LEU A 178 -16.58 -9.18 9.60
CA LEU A 178 -16.45 -9.86 8.32
C LEU A 178 -16.68 -11.38 8.43
N TRP A 179 -16.29 -11.97 9.55
CA TRP A 179 -16.49 -13.39 9.82
C TRP A 179 -17.83 -13.71 10.47
N ALA A 180 -18.43 -12.78 11.21
CA ALA A 180 -19.75 -12.97 11.84
C ALA A 180 -20.89 -13.22 10.85
N THR A 181 -20.72 -12.90 9.57
CA THR A 181 -21.70 -13.17 8.50
C THR A 181 -21.59 -14.58 7.91
N GLY A 182 -20.67 -15.40 8.43
CA GLY A 182 -20.44 -16.80 8.00
C GLY A 182 -21.38 -17.82 8.65
N PRO A 183 -21.13 -19.14 8.40
CA PRO A 183 -21.92 -20.22 9.02
C PRO A 183 -21.77 -20.24 10.54
N GLU A 184 -22.72 -20.93 11.23
CA GLU A 184 -22.95 -20.89 12.69
C GLU A 184 -21.72 -21.05 13.61
N ASN A 185 -20.61 -21.60 13.14
CA ASN A 185 -19.36 -21.77 13.92
C ASN A 185 -18.21 -20.92 13.41
N ALA A 186 -18.45 -20.02 12.44
CA ALA A 186 -17.38 -19.25 11.80
C ALA A 186 -16.67 -18.32 12.76
N GLN A 187 -17.41 -17.73 13.72
CA GLN A 187 -16.82 -16.81 14.71
C GLN A 187 -15.89 -17.54 15.68
N ALA A 188 -16.32 -18.68 16.25
CA ALA A 188 -15.47 -19.44 17.19
C ALA A 188 -14.22 -20.02 16.51
N ASP A 189 -14.31 -20.36 15.23
CA ASP A 189 -13.16 -20.82 14.45
C ASP A 189 -12.22 -19.66 14.11
N TYR A 190 -12.77 -18.49 13.78
CA TYR A 190 -12.03 -17.25 13.59
C TYR A 190 -11.25 -16.89 14.86
N ASP A 191 -11.91 -16.80 16.01
CA ASP A 191 -11.29 -16.43 17.28
C ASP A 191 -10.12 -17.35 17.62
N ARG A 192 -10.31 -18.69 17.48
CA ARG A 192 -9.25 -19.68 17.72
C ARG A 192 -8.06 -19.50 16.78
N GLN A 193 -8.32 -19.23 15.50
CA GLN A 193 -7.24 -19.04 14.52
C GLN A 193 -6.49 -17.74 14.74
N VAL A 194 -7.19 -16.64 15.10
CA VAL A 194 -6.56 -15.35 15.44
C VAL A 194 -5.72 -15.48 16.72
N ASP A 195 -6.24 -16.15 17.75
CA ASP A 195 -5.47 -16.41 18.98
C ASP A 195 -4.19 -17.19 18.67
N GLY A 196 -4.26 -18.19 17.80
CA GLY A 196 -3.08 -18.93 17.34
C GLY A 196 -2.06 -18.04 16.60
N LEU A 197 -2.51 -17.06 15.82
CA LEU A 197 -1.61 -16.08 15.17
C LEU A 197 -0.99 -15.11 16.18
N VAL A 198 -1.73 -14.75 17.24
CA VAL A 198 -1.21 -13.92 18.35
C VAL A 198 -0.15 -14.69 19.12
N ASP A 199 -0.43 -15.92 19.51
CA ASP A 199 0.49 -16.79 20.26
C ASP A 199 1.79 -17.04 19.48
N ALA A 200 1.68 -17.18 18.17
CA ALA A 200 2.83 -17.33 17.25
C ALA A 200 3.56 -16.01 16.95
N GLY A 201 3.00 -14.85 17.38
CA GLY A 201 3.62 -13.53 17.23
C GLY A 201 3.49 -12.90 15.85
N TYR A 202 2.60 -13.41 14.99
CA TYR A 202 2.36 -12.83 13.66
C TYR A 202 1.45 -11.61 13.69
N VAL A 203 0.52 -11.56 14.64
CA VAL A 203 -0.40 -10.46 14.87
C VAL A 203 -0.47 -10.10 16.33
N LYS A 204 -1.01 -8.93 16.66
CA LYS A 204 -1.31 -8.49 18.02
C LYS A 204 -2.71 -7.88 18.05
N PHE A 205 -3.39 -7.98 19.20
CA PHE A 205 -4.58 -7.19 19.42
C PHE A 205 -4.23 -5.78 19.89
N GLY A 206 -4.90 -4.78 19.34
CA GLY A 206 -4.87 -3.43 19.87
C GLY A 206 -5.91 -3.21 20.97
N ASN A 207 -6.04 -1.96 21.43
CA ASN A 207 -6.88 -1.63 22.59
C ASN A 207 -8.40 -1.74 22.33
N GLU A 208 -8.82 -1.61 21.07
CA GLU A 208 -10.22 -1.65 20.63
C GLU A 208 -10.57 -2.95 19.88
N GLY A 209 -9.71 -3.97 19.99
CA GLY A 209 -9.90 -5.26 19.34
C GLY A 209 -9.44 -5.31 17.87
N GLU A 210 -8.74 -4.26 17.40
CA GLU A 210 -8.12 -4.27 16.10
C GLU A 210 -6.97 -5.26 16.02
N ILE A 211 -6.75 -5.84 14.83
CA ILE A 211 -5.61 -6.71 14.55
C ILE A 211 -4.46 -5.86 14.00
N ILE A 212 -3.33 -5.90 14.69
CA ILE A 212 -2.10 -5.18 14.32
C ILE A 212 -1.09 -6.17 13.73
N ILE A 213 -0.61 -5.87 12.53
CA ILE A 213 0.43 -6.62 11.83
C ILE A 213 1.66 -5.74 11.74
N GLU A 214 2.72 -6.09 12.48
CA GLU A 214 3.98 -5.33 12.50
C GLU A 214 4.94 -5.75 11.38
N SER A 215 4.83 -6.99 10.91
CA SER A 215 5.64 -7.51 9.82
C SER A 215 4.76 -8.11 8.73
N ARG A 216 4.55 -7.34 7.67
CA ARG A 216 3.85 -7.79 6.48
C ARG A 216 4.44 -9.08 5.93
N GLN A 217 5.78 -9.14 5.79
CA GLN A 217 6.46 -10.28 5.19
C GLN A 217 6.30 -11.55 6.04
N SER A 218 6.44 -11.46 7.35
CA SER A 218 6.30 -12.62 8.24
C SER A 218 4.92 -13.27 8.15
N LEU A 219 3.86 -12.46 8.03
CA LEU A 219 2.50 -12.98 7.85
C LEU A 219 2.34 -13.68 6.49
N LEU A 220 2.90 -13.11 5.42
CA LEU A 220 2.82 -13.69 4.09
C LEU A 220 3.59 -15.03 4.01
N ASP A 221 4.80 -15.08 4.54
CA ASP A 221 5.64 -16.29 4.58
C ASP A 221 4.95 -17.40 5.39
N TYR A 222 4.32 -17.06 6.50
CA TYR A 222 3.55 -18.02 7.30
C TYR A 222 2.35 -18.57 6.52
N ALA A 223 1.57 -17.71 5.87
CA ALA A 223 0.42 -18.14 5.08
C ALA A 223 0.83 -19.06 3.91
N GLU A 224 1.99 -18.80 3.29
CA GLU A 224 2.57 -19.64 2.24
C GLU A 224 2.97 -21.01 2.80
N SER A 225 3.61 -21.07 3.96
CA SER A 225 4.00 -22.32 4.61
C SER A 225 2.81 -23.23 4.93
N LEU A 226 1.65 -22.67 5.28
CA LEU A 226 0.42 -23.43 5.53
C LEU A 226 -0.14 -24.06 4.24
N GLN A 227 0.07 -23.42 3.08
CA GLN A 227 -0.38 -23.97 1.80
C GLN A 227 0.49 -25.15 1.36
N GLU A 228 1.80 -25.07 1.61
CA GLU A 228 2.72 -26.18 1.28
C GLU A 228 2.45 -27.43 2.12
N GLN A 229 2.01 -27.27 3.37
CA GLN A 229 1.64 -28.39 4.25
C GLN A 229 0.33 -29.07 3.85
N ASN A 230 -0.53 -28.39 3.09
CA ASN A 230 -1.84 -28.89 2.66
C ASN A 230 -1.83 -29.42 1.21
N ARG A 231 -0.70 -29.41 0.53
CA ARG A 231 -0.46 -30.02 -0.79
C ARG A 231 0.09 -31.43 -0.62
#